data_65a3dc374a90b49a8456af220046bdbe
#
_entry.id   65a3dc374a90b49a8456af220046bdbe
#
_cell.length_a   1.000
_cell.length_b   1.000
_cell.length_c   1.000
_cell.angle_alpha   90.00
_cell.angle_beta   90.00
_cell.angle_gamma   90.00
#
_symmetry.space_group_name_H-M   'P 1'
#
loop_
_entity.id
_entity.type
_entity.pdbx_description
1 polymer ?
#
loop_
_entity_poly.entity_id
_entity_poly.type
_entity_poly.pdbx_seq_one_letter_code
_entity_poly.pdbx_strand_id
1 'polypeptide(L)'
;MTSINMQGTDVNMRQRNNYFDFLRAVAIIMIIGNHTCSVADLSVPRGLGNLAVLQILKSGVPIFLAISGYFLSRISFTDSKSYFQFLYKHLKHIYIPMIIFSLPFIFGNGLCIRSIIGRFMLTMLGAYSVYYFIFLIAQYYILLPFLKRWSRNKRGLTVCGFISAISITIVTYFHSVLGMDLPLFIYAGAFPIWIFFFAFGCYLSYNETKGTIFSAFLLVLTLGLSIAESYWLETYYTAGTGIKLSVFMLSGVIIYILFSDKFQSKYNQCHSWMACLFNKIGRLSFTIYLCHVYVINFLNSQNALTHNWYVNWIIITIISVALVWLIDKILPKKIGKYIGL
;
A
#
# COMPACT_ATOMS: atom_id res chain seq x y z
N MET A 1 10.21 18.41 46.99
CA MET A 1 9.30 17.28 46.75
C MET A 1 8.14 17.81 45.93
N THR A 2 8.20 17.71 44.65
CA THR A 2 7.12 18.06 43.71
C THR A 2 7.03 16.91 42.71
N SER A 3 6.06 16.04 42.95
CA SER A 3 5.69 14.91 42.07
C SER A 3 5.10 15.48 40.79
N ILE A 4 5.86 15.36 39.70
CA ILE A 4 5.41 15.69 38.33
C ILE A 4 4.44 14.60 37.89
N ASN A 5 3.21 15.00 37.74
CA ASN A 5 2.08 14.19 37.26
C ASN A 5 2.31 13.79 35.79
N MET A 6 2.85 12.60 35.54
CA MET A 6 3.07 12.01 34.21
C MET A 6 1.83 11.31 33.62
N GLN A 7 0.64 11.62 34.09
CA GLN A 7 -0.59 10.95 33.62
C GLN A 7 -1.38 11.68 32.53
N GLY A 8 -0.97 12.87 32.12
CA GLY A 8 -1.78 13.70 31.20
C GLY A 8 -1.50 13.54 29.69
N THR A 9 -0.41 12.92 29.29
CA THR A 9 0.03 12.89 27.87
C THR A 9 -0.28 11.58 27.12
N ASP A 10 -0.55 10.48 27.84
CA ASP A 10 -0.78 9.17 27.19
C ASP A 10 -2.23 8.91 26.77
N VAL A 11 -3.20 9.67 27.26
CA VAL A 11 -4.63 9.44 26.96
C VAL A 11 -5.03 9.99 25.58
N ASN A 12 -4.36 11.02 25.08
CA ASN A 12 -4.70 11.62 23.78
C ASN A 12 -4.12 10.91 22.54
N MET A 13 -3.20 9.97 22.68
CA MET A 13 -2.61 9.25 21.54
C MET A 13 -3.39 8.00 21.11
N ARG A 14 -4.48 7.63 21.78
CA ARG A 14 -5.27 6.43 21.48
C ARG A 14 -6.59 6.68 20.76
N GLN A 15 -6.96 7.90 20.45
CA GLN A 15 -8.14 8.12 19.61
C GLN A 15 -7.79 7.76 18.16
N ARG A 16 -8.26 6.56 17.78
CA ARG A 16 -8.11 6.04 16.41
C ARG A 16 -8.82 6.99 15.44
N ASN A 17 -8.10 7.51 14.46
CA ASN A 17 -8.67 8.45 13.51
C ASN A 17 -9.44 7.67 12.42
N ASN A 18 -10.76 7.72 12.47
CA ASN A 18 -11.66 7.04 11.54
C ASN A 18 -11.42 7.44 10.08
N TYR A 19 -10.99 8.66 9.81
CA TYR A 19 -10.66 9.10 8.47
C TYR A 19 -9.51 8.29 7.84
N PHE A 20 -8.47 8.01 8.60
CA PHE A 20 -7.37 7.18 8.09
C PHE A 20 -7.74 5.70 7.95
N ASP A 21 -8.68 5.20 8.76
CA ASP A 21 -9.24 3.86 8.53
C ASP A 21 -10.05 3.84 7.22
N PHE A 22 -10.82 4.90 6.92
CA PHE A 22 -11.46 5.06 5.61
C PHE A 22 -10.44 5.09 4.46
N LEU A 23 -9.35 5.85 4.58
CA LEU A 23 -8.31 5.88 3.54
C LEU A 23 -7.64 4.51 3.33
N ARG A 24 -7.45 3.73 4.40
CA ARG A 24 -6.96 2.34 4.28
C ARG A 24 -7.96 1.45 3.54
N ALA A 25 -9.26 1.63 3.78
CA ALA A 25 -10.31 0.90 3.06
C ALA A 25 -10.30 1.24 1.57
N VAL A 26 -10.21 2.51 1.23
CA VAL A 26 -10.09 2.96 -0.18
C VAL A 26 -8.84 2.35 -0.81
N ALA A 27 -7.69 2.44 -0.15
CA ALA A 27 -6.43 1.93 -0.66
C ALA A 27 -6.44 0.41 -0.89
N ILE A 28 -7.02 -0.40 0.03
CA ILE A 28 -7.10 -1.85 -0.18
C ILE A 28 -8.05 -2.22 -1.31
N ILE A 29 -9.18 -1.54 -1.46
CA ILE A 29 -10.09 -1.74 -2.58
C ILE A 29 -9.40 -1.41 -3.92
N MET A 30 -8.62 -0.33 -3.96
CA MET A 30 -7.81 0.01 -5.14
C MET A 30 -6.76 -1.06 -5.46
N ILE A 31 -6.07 -1.60 -4.46
CA ILE A 31 -5.08 -2.68 -4.63
C ILE A 31 -5.74 -3.94 -5.18
N ILE A 32 -6.89 -4.35 -4.65
CA ILE A 32 -7.64 -5.50 -5.17
C ILE A 32 -7.99 -5.28 -6.65
N GLY A 33 -8.50 -4.09 -7.01
CA GLY A 33 -8.82 -3.76 -8.40
C GLY A 33 -7.62 -3.83 -9.33
N ASN A 34 -6.47 -3.29 -8.91
CA ASN A 34 -5.23 -3.37 -9.68
C ASN A 34 -4.77 -4.83 -9.90
N HIS A 35 -4.87 -5.68 -8.88
CA HIS A 35 -4.49 -7.10 -9.00
C HIS A 35 -5.50 -7.93 -9.78
N THR A 36 -6.79 -7.59 -9.72
CA THR A 36 -7.83 -8.24 -10.55
C THR A 36 -7.52 -8.08 -12.04
N CYS A 37 -7.05 -6.90 -12.45
CA CYS A 37 -6.65 -6.66 -13.84
C CYS A 37 -5.42 -7.47 -14.27
N SER A 38 -4.49 -7.73 -13.34
CA SER A 38 -3.20 -8.37 -13.66
C SER A 38 -3.27 -9.89 -13.73
N VAL A 39 -4.15 -10.53 -12.95
CA VAL A 39 -4.19 -11.99 -12.80
C VAL A 39 -5.20 -12.65 -13.75
N ALA A 40 -6.21 -11.92 -14.18
CA ALA A 40 -7.34 -12.55 -14.88
C ALA A 40 -7.12 -12.77 -16.39
N ASP A 41 -5.94 -12.48 -16.94
CA ASP A 41 -5.67 -12.50 -18.42
C ASP A 41 -6.75 -11.72 -19.21
N LEU A 42 -7.58 -11.02 -18.48
CA LEU A 42 -8.64 -10.19 -19.00
C LEU A 42 -7.95 -8.95 -19.55
N SER A 43 -7.74 -8.95 -20.85
CA SER A 43 -7.35 -7.74 -21.57
C SER A 43 -8.30 -6.62 -21.13
N VAL A 44 -7.80 -5.74 -20.24
CA VAL A 44 -8.56 -4.54 -19.87
C VAL A 44 -8.86 -3.81 -21.18
N PRO A 45 -10.14 -3.64 -21.55
CA PRO A 45 -10.46 -2.98 -22.80
C PRO A 45 -9.72 -1.65 -22.89
N ARG A 46 -9.04 -1.38 -24.00
CA ARG A 46 -8.15 -0.22 -24.20
C ARG A 46 -8.88 1.14 -24.27
N GLY A 47 -10.12 1.22 -23.78
CA GLY A 47 -10.87 2.46 -23.69
C GLY A 47 -10.26 3.44 -22.67
N LEU A 48 -10.26 4.73 -23.00
CA LEU A 48 -9.74 5.81 -22.15
C LEU A 48 -10.25 5.73 -20.69
N GLY A 49 -11.54 5.41 -20.50
CA GLY A 49 -12.15 5.28 -19.18
C GLY A 49 -11.53 4.14 -18.35
N ASN A 50 -11.30 2.99 -18.96
CA ASN A 50 -10.68 1.84 -18.30
C ASN A 50 -9.24 2.15 -17.90
N LEU A 51 -8.47 2.77 -18.80
CA LEU A 51 -7.12 3.20 -18.50
C LEU A 51 -7.09 4.23 -17.38
N ALA A 52 -7.98 5.22 -17.39
CA ALA A 52 -8.07 6.23 -16.34
C ALA A 52 -8.29 5.58 -14.94
N VAL A 53 -9.27 4.66 -14.85
CA VAL A 53 -9.53 3.94 -13.60
C VAL A 53 -8.31 3.13 -13.18
N LEU A 54 -7.68 2.39 -14.08
CA LEU A 54 -6.49 1.59 -13.79
C LEU A 54 -5.32 2.44 -13.28
N GLN A 55 -5.09 3.64 -13.86
CA GLN A 55 -4.05 4.55 -13.36
C GLN A 55 -4.34 5.04 -11.94
N ILE A 56 -5.60 5.36 -11.63
CA ILE A 56 -6.01 5.76 -10.29
C ILE A 56 -5.80 4.62 -9.28
N LEU A 57 -6.18 3.38 -9.62
CA LEU A 57 -6.05 2.21 -8.75
C LEU A 57 -4.61 1.95 -8.30
N LYS A 58 -3.62 2.28 -9.12
CA LYS A 58 -2.20 2.17 -8.78
C LYS A 58 -1.76 3.05 -7.61
N SER A 59 -2.56 4.03 -7.22
CA SER A 59 -2.29 4.87 -6.05
C SER A 59 -2.55 4.17 -4.71
N GLY A 60 -3.10 2.96 -4.68
CA GLY A 60 -3.39 2.23 -3.44
C GLY A 60 -2.16 2.00 -2.57
N VAL A 61 -1.05 1.50 -3.13
CA VAL A 61 0.23 1.30 -2.39
C VAL A 61 0.83 2.63 -1.92
N PRO A 62 0.96 3.69 -2.75
CA PRO A 62 1.32 5.03 -2.33
C PRO A 62 0.53 5.57 -1.13
N ILE A 63 -0.80 5.41 -1.13
CA ILE A 63 -1.66 5.85 -0.03
C ILE A 63 -1.31 5.12 1.27
N PHE A 64 -1.13 3.79 1.24
CA PHE A 64 -0.71 3.03 2.43
C PHE A 64 0.65 3.47 2.98
N LEU A 65 1.61 3.75 2.09
CA LEU A 65 2.93 4.26 2.49
C LEU A 65 2.83 5.64 3.12
N ALA A 66 2.03 6.53 2.55
CA ALA A 66 1.80 7.86 3.11
C ALA A 66 1.12 7.80 4.49
N ILE A 67 0.10 6.95 4.66
CA ILE A 67 -0.53 6.71 5.97
C ILE A 67 0.50 6.19 6.98
N SER A 68 1.34 5.25 6.58
CA SER A 68 2.39 4.70 7.45
C SER A 68 3.40 5.77 7.86
N GLY A 69 3.89 6.57 6.91
CA GLY A 69 4.79 7.69 7.18
C GLY A 69 4.15 8.72 8.11
N TYR A 70 2.88 9.07 7.90
CA TYR A 70 2.13 10.04 8.71
C TYR A 70 2.06 9.65 10.19
N PHE A 71 1.76 8.38 10.49
CA PHE A 71 1.67 7.93 11.87
C PHE A 71 3.04 7.64 12.50
N LEU A 72 3.96 7.03 11.77
CA LEU A 72 5.25 6.62 12.28
C LEU A 72 6.20 7.81 12.51
N SER A 73 6.04 8.91 11.80
CA SER A 73 6.82 10.14 12.01
C SER A 73 6.67 10.72 13.42
N ARG A 74 5.52 10.47 14.07
CA ARG A 74 5.21 10.96 15.42
C ARG A 74 5.85 10.15 16.55
N ILE A 75 6.39 8.96 16.24
CA ILE A 75 7.07 8.12 17.23
C ILE A 75 8.42 8.74 17.54
N SER A 76 8.74 8.93 18.83
CA SER A 76 10.06 9.38 19.30
C SER A 76 10.85 8.21 19.87
N PHE A 77 12.15 8.19 19.58
CA PHE A 77 13.09 7.24 20.16
C PHE A 77 13.98 8.00 21.13
N THR A 78 14.05 7.54 22.38
CA THR A 78 14.89 8.14 23.42
C THR A 78 16.32 7.62 23.34
N ASP A 79 16.47 6.36 22.94
CA ASP A 79 17.75 5.65 22.83
C ASP A 79 17.69 4.55 21.76
N SER A 80 18.82 3.92 21.49
CA SER A 80 18.90 2.81 20.55
C SER A 80 18.05 1.61 20.98
N LYS A 81 17.92 1.37 22.28
CA LYS A 81 17.11 0.25 22.82
C LYS A 81 15.64 0.43 22.48
N SER A 82 15.09 1.63 22.63
CA SER A 82 13.68 1.95 22.27
C SER A 82 13.43 1.76 20.78
N TYR A 83 14.43 2.12 19.94
CA TYR A 83 14.35 1.89 18.49
C TYR A 83 14.37 0.40 18.14
N PHE A 84 15.27 -0.41 18.73
CA PHE A 84 15.28 -1.86 18.47
C PHE A 84 14.01 -2.57 18.98
N GLN A 85 13.46 -2.15 20.10
CA GLN A 85 12.19 -2.64 20.60
C GLN A 85 11.03 -2.32 19.63
N PHE A 86 11.03 -1.10 19.08
CA PHE A 86 10.10 -0.69 18.02
C PHE A 86 10.24 -1.61 16.79
N LEU A 87 11.47 -1.80 16.28
CA LEU A 87 11.71 -2.67 15.12
C LEU A 87 11.21 -4.09 15.36
N TYR A 88 11.63 -4.72 16.46
CA TYR A 88 11.23 -6.08 16.79
C TYR A 88 9.70 -6.22 16.82
N LYS A 89 9.01 -5.30 17.50
CA LYS A 89 7.55 -5.31 17.63
C LYS A 89 6.86 -5.18 16.27
N HIS A 90 7.29 -4.22 15.44
CA HIS A 90 6.64 -3.92 14.17
C HIS A 90 6.97 -4.97 13.09
N LEU A 91 8.21 -5.43 13.01
CA LEU A 91 8.60 -6.51 12.10
C LEU A 91 7.86 -7.80 12.43
N LYS A 92 7.80 -8.19 13.72
CA LYS A 92 7.03 -9.34 14.15
C LYS A 92 5.54 -9.24 13.75
N HIS A 93 4.96 -8.05 13.87
CA HIS A 93 3.55 -7.82 13.55
C HIS A 93 3.22 -7.97 12.07
N ILE A 94 4.16 -7.70 11.16
CA ILE A 94 3.94 -7.83 9.72
C ILE A 94 4.44 -9.16 9.16
N TYR A 95 5.57 -9.70 9.65
CA TYR A 95 6.15 -10.94 9.11
C TYR A 95 5.44 -12.20 9.59
N ILE A 96 4.96 -12.26 10.83
CA ILE A 96 4.25 -13.47 11.32
C ILE A 96 2.99 -13.73 10.49
N PRO A 97 2.06 -12.76 10.30
CA PRO A 97 0.92 -12.98 9.43
C PRO A 97 1.33 -13.35 7.99
N MET A 98 2.32 -12.65 7.43
CA MET A 98 2.82 -12.97 6.09
C MET A 98 3.29 -14.42 5.97
N ILE A 99 4.08 -14.92 6.93
CA ILE A 99 4.55 -16.32 6.93
C ILE A 99 3.35 -17.26 6.98
N ILE A 100 2.37 -17.03 7.88
CA ILE A 100 1.18 -17.87 8.00
C ILE A 100 0.41 -17.94 6.68
N PHE A 101 0.16 -16.80 6.05
CA PHE A 101 -0.51 -16.77 4.76
C PHE A 101 0.35 -17.32 3.60
N SER A 102 1.66 -17.40 3.74
CA SER A 102 2.56 -17.96 2.74
C SER A 102 2.74 -19.48 2.84
N LEU A 103 2.26 -20.13 3.90
CA LEU A 103 2.42 -21.56 4.09
C LEU A 103 1.94 -22.42 2.89
N PRO A 104 0.79 -22.12 2.25
CA PRO A 104 0.37 -22.87 1.07
C PRO A 104 1.38 -22.78 -0.08
N PHE A 105 2.05 -21.64 -0.27
CA PHE A 105 3.10 -21.47 -1.27
C PHE A 105 4.39 -22.20 -0.85
N ILE A 106 4.79 -22.07 0.40
CA ILE A 106 6.04 -22.67 0.90
C ILE A 106 6.00 -24.19 0.77
N PHE A 107 4.85 -24.83 1.07
CA PHE A 107 4.69 -26.28 1.10
C PHE A 107 3.95 -26.88 -0.12
N GLY A 108 3.22 -26.08 -0.90
CA GLY A 108 2.32 -26.56 -1.95
C GLY A 108 2.98 -27.23 -3.17
N ASN A 109 4.26 -26.96 -3.44
CA ASN A 109 4.97 -27.45 -4.62
C ASN A 109 6.04 -28.51 -4.29
N GLY A 110 5.74 -29.43 -3.37
CA GLY A 110 6.62 -30.54 -2.99
C GLY A 110 7.43 -30.29 -1.73
N LEU A 111 7.80 -31.37 -1.05
CA LEU A 111 8.39 -31.38 0.28
C LEU A 111 9.93 -31.50 0.27
N CYS A 112 10.60 -31.23 -0.84
CA CYS A 112 12.06 -31.17 -0.87
C CYS A 112 12.56 -30.00 0.00
N ILE A 113 13.39 -30.30 1.00
CA ILE A 113 13.90 -29.33 1.99
C ILE A 113 14.60 -28.13 1.31
N ARG A 114 15.44 -28.37 0.29
CA ARG A 114 16.11 -27.31 -0.45
C ARG A 114 15.11 -26.35 -1.12
N SER A 115 14.04 -26.89 -1.68
CA SER A 115 12.98 -26.13 -2.32
C SER A 115 12.14 -25.32 -1.29
N ILE A 116 11.85 -25.91 -0.12
CA ILE A 116 11.16 -25.23 0.98
C ILE A 116 11.98 -24.05 1.49
N ILE A 117 13.27 -24.23 1.74
CA ILE A 117 14.17 -23.16 2.19
C ILE A 117 14.23 -22.05 1.14
N GLY A 118 14.36 -22.39 -0.14
CA GLY A 118 14.36 -21.40 -1.22
C GLY A 118 13.08 -20.57 -1.27
N ARG A 119 11.89 -21.22 -1.22
CA ARG A 119 10.60 -20.54 -1.19
C ARG A 119 10.42 -19.68 0.07
N PHE A 120 10.86 -20.17 1.22
CA PHE A 120 10.83 -19.39 2.45
C PHE A 120 11.70 -18.12 2.33
N MET A 121 12.92 -18.23 1.80
CA MET A 121 13.80 -17.07 1.58
C MET A 121 13.19 -16.09 0.59
N LEU A 122 12.62 -16.54 -0.52
CA LEU A 122 11.92 -15.69 -1.48
C LEU A 122 10.72 -14.96 -0.84
N THR A 123 9.99 -15.65 0.03
CA THR A 123 8.90 -15.04 0.79
C THR A 123 9.41 -13.93 1.71
N MET A 124 10.51 -14.18 2.46
CA MET A 124 11.11 -13.17 3.35
C MET A 124 11.58 -11.92 2.61
N LEU A 125 12.09 -12.07 1.39
CA LEU A 125 12.50 -10.98 0.51
C LEU A 125 11.32 -10.33 -0.25
N GLY A 126 10.08 -10.79 -0.01
CA GLY A 126 8.91 -10.25 -0.72
C GLY A 126 8.90 -10.58 -2.22
N ALA A 127 9.67 -11.59 -2.65
CA ALA A 127 9.78 -11.97 -4.06
C ALA A 127 8.57 -12.79 -4.54
N TYR A 128 7.65 -13.15 -3.65
CA TYR A 128 6.46 -13.92 -3.99
C TYR A 128 5.21 -13.05 -3.98
N SER A 129 4.53 -12.99 -5.12
CA SER A 129 3.21 -12.36 -5.28
C SER A 129 3.18 -10.92 -4.74
N VAL A 130 2.15 -10.56 -3.97
CA VAL A 130 1.96 -9.21 -3.41
C VAL A 130 2.83 -8.91 -2.20
N TYR A 131 3.55 -9.88 -1.63
CA TYR A 131 4.26 -9.71 -0.36
C TYR A 131 5.49 -8.80 -0.43
N TYR A 132 5.86 -8.31 -1.63
CA TYR A 132 6.87 -7.26 -1.79
C TYR A 132 6.60 -6.02 -0.93
N PHE A 133 5.32 -5.70 -0.68
CA PHE A 133 4.96 -4.56 0.16
C PHE A 133 5.35 -4.76 1.64
N ILE A 134 5.31 -6.00 2.16
CA ILE A 134 5.75 -6.31 3.52
C ILE A 134 7.27 -6.09 3.65
N PHE A 135 8.03 -6.56 2.67
CA PHE A 135 9.47 -6.31 2.59
C PHE A 135 9.77 -4.82 2.45
N LEU A 136 9.00 -4.10 1.64
CA LEU A 136 9.11 -2.66 1.44
C LEU A 136 8.86 -1.88 2.74
N ILE A 137 7.78 -2.16 3.46
CA ILE A 137 7.48 -1.44 4.72
C ILE A 137 8.50 -1.75 5.82
N ALA A 138 9.06 -2.96 5.84
CA ALA A 138 10.14 -3.32 6.75
C ALA A 138 11.41 -2.46 6.52
N GLN A 139 11.77 -2.18 5.27
CA GLN A 139 12.86 -1.27 4.94
C GLN A 139 12.59 0.14 5.48
N TYR A 140 11.34 0.62 5.40
CA TYR A 140 10.98 1.94 5.97
C TYR A 140 10.97 1.96 7.49
N TYR A 141 10.67 0.86 8.17
CA TYR A 141 10.86 0.80 9.63
C TYR A 141 12.33 0.96 10.02
N ILE A 142 13.24 0.35 9.25
CA ILE A 142 14.69 0.50 9.45
C ILE A 142 15.16 1.93 9.15
N LEU A 143 14.65 2.54 8.10
CA LEU A 143 15.02 3.89 7.68
C LEU A 143 14.30 5.01 8.45
N LEU A 144 13.34 4.67 9.33
CA LEU A 144 12.45 5.63 9.97
C LEU A 144 13.15 6.77 10.71
N PRO A 145 14.20 6.55 11.53
CA PRO A 145 14.86 7.65 12.24
C PRO A 145 15.43 8.71 11.31
N PHE A 146 15.97 8.26 10.18
CA PHE A 146 16.55 9.11 9.16
C PHE A 146 15.44 9.84 8.35
N LEU A 147 14.45 9.11 7.85
CA LEU A 147 13.39 9.65 7.01
C LEU A 147 12.55 10.69 7.74
N LYS A 148 12.18 10.45 8.99
CA LYS A 148 11.38 11.41 9.77
C LYS A 148 12.14 12.73 10.01
N ARG A 149 13.47 12.70 10.12
CA ARG A 149 14.30 13.91 10.27
C ARG A 149 14.39 14.67 8.95
N TRP A 150 14.62 13.96 7.86
CA TRP A 150 14.76 14.55 6.53
C TRP A 150 13.44 15.12 6.00
N SER A 151 12.33 14.41 6.21
CA SER A 151 11.02 14.78 5.67
C SER A 151 10.35 15.95 6.39
N ARG A 152 10.92 16.48 7.48
CA ARG A 152 10.40 17.71 8.12
C ARG A 152 10.50 18.93 7.21
N ASN A 153 11.48 18.97 6.34
CA ASN A 153 11.77 20.09 5.46
C ASN A 153 11.44 19.78 4.00
N LYS A 154 10.97 20.79 3.27
CA LYS A 154 10.72 20.69 1.82
C LYS A 154 11.92 20.16 1.05
N ARG A 155 13.15 20.59 1.41
CA ARG A 155 14.39 20.13 0.77
C ARG A 155 14.57 18.60 0.85
N GLY A 156 14.39 18.03 2.03
CA GLY A 156 14.49 16.57 2.22
C GLY A 156 13.40 15.81 1.46
N LEU A 157 12.17 16.33 1.44
CA LEU A 157 11.09 15.76 0.64
C LEU A 157 11.41 15.80 -0.86
N THR A 158 11.96 16.93 -1.35
CA THR A 158 12.39 17.07 -2.76
C THR A 158 13.47 16.06 -3.12
N VAL A 159 14.47 15.85 -2.25
CA VAL A 159 15.50 14.82 -2.45
C VAL A 159 14.89 13.42 -2.53
N CYS A 160 13.95 13.07 -1.64
CA CYS A 160 13.23 11.80 -1.72
C CYS A 160 12.44 11.67 -3.03
N GLY A 161 11.86 12.76 -3.53
CA GLY A 161 11.17 12.81 -4.81
C GLY A 161 12.11 12.52 -5.99
N PHE A 162 13.29 13.12 -6.01
CA PHE A 162 14.29 12.86 -7.05
C PHE A 162 14.81 11.41 -6.99
N ILE A 163 15.08 10.88 -5.79
CA ILE A 163 15.49 9.48 -5.63
C ILE A 163 14.41 8.55 -6.22
N SER A 164 13.12 8.77 -5.89
CA SER A 164 12.04 7.97 -6.45
C SER A 164 11.92 8.13 -7.97
N ALA A 165 11.97 9.34 -8.49
CA ALA A 165 11.85 9.61 -9.91
C ALA A 165 12.96 8.91 -10.72
N ILE A 166 14.21 9.03 -10.28
CA ILE A 166 15.37 8.35 -10.91
C ILE A 166 15.19 6.83 -10.83
N SER A 167 14.84 6.29 -9.66
CA SER A 167 14.66 4.85 -9.48
C SER A 167 13.55 4.29 -10.34
N ILE A 168 12.41 4.99 -10.44
CA ILE A 168 11.28 4.60 -11.30
C ILE A 168 11.71 4.64 -12.76
N THR A 169 12.39 5.69 -13.20
CA THR A 169 12.86 5.81 -14.59
C THR A 169 13.81 4.66 -14.96
N ILE A 170 14.75 4.32 -14.07
CA ILE A 170 15.67 3.19 -14.27
C ILE A 170 14.89 1.87 -14.38
N VAL A 171 14.00 1.61 -13.44
CA VAL A 171 13.22 0.35 -13.41
C VAL A 171 12.29 0.26 -14.63
N THR A 172 11.61 1.35 -14.99
CA THR A 172 10.74 1.39 -16.18
C THR A 172 11.54 1.16 -17.44
N TYR A 173 12.73 1.76 -17.56
CA TYR A 173 13.60 1.58 -18.71
C TYR A 173 14.03 0.11 -18.88
N PHE A 174 14.57 -0.49 -17.84
CA PHE A 174 14.99 -1.90 -17.89
C PHE A 174 13.84 -2.87 -18.12
N HIS A 175 12.74 -2.69 -17.41
CA HIS A 175 11.60 -3.61 -17.48
C HIS A 175 10.74 -3.38 -18.72
N SER A 176 10.30 -2.14 -18.97
CA SER A 176 9.29 -1.86 -20.00
C SER A 176 9.88 -1.53 -21.38
N VAL A 177 11.09 -0.96 -21.45
CA VAL A 177 11.73 -0.60 -22.73
C VAL A 177 12.66 -1.71 -23.21
N LEU A 178 13.51 -2.26 -22.33
CA LEU A 178 14.43 -3.35 -22.67
C LEU A 178 13.83 -4.75 -22.52
N GLY A 179 12.62 -4.88 -21.98
CA GLY A 179 11.94 -6.16 -21.79
C GLY A 179 12.62 -7.10 -20.79
N MET A 180 13.38 -6.58 -19.83
CA MET A 180 14.07 -7.41 -18.86
C MET A 180 13.13 -7.88 -17.75
N ASP A 181 13.10 -9.17 -17.45
CA ASP A 181 12.39 -9.73 -16.31
C ASP A 181 13.13 -9.41 -15.00
N LEU A 182 12.75 -8.30 -14.38
CA LEU A 182 13.30 -7.91 -13.09
C LEU A 182 12.63 -8.68 -11.95
N PRO A 183 13.40 -9.25 -10.99
CA PRO A 183 12.82 -9.84 -9.79
C PRO A 183 11.91 -8.85 -9.05
N LEU A 184 10.78 -9.32 -8.53
CA LEU A 184 9.74 -8.48 -7.91
C LEU A 184 10.28 -7.62 -6.76
N PHE A 185 11.22 -8.12 -5.97
CA PHE A 185 11.84 -7.36 -4.87
C PHE A 185 12.72 -6.20 -5.37
N ILE A 186 13.22 -6.23 -6.62
CA ILE A 186 13.90 -5.11 -7.28
C ILE A 186 12.87 -4.22 -7.96
N TYR A 187 11.97 -4.82 -8.76
CA TYR A 187 10.99 -4.09 -9.57
C TYR A 187 10.00 -3.27 -8.72
N ALA A 188 9.47 -3.86 -7.64
CA ALA A 188 8.44 -3.23 -6.82
C ALA A 188 8.78 -3.16 -5.31
N GLY A 189 9.71 -4.00 -4.82
CA GLY A 189 10.04 -4.11 -3.40
C GLY A 189 11.20 -3.23 -2.93
N ALA A 190 11.90 -2.53 -3.83
CA ALA A 190 13.03 -1.68 -3.47
C ALA A 190 12.57 -0.33 -2.90
N PHE A 191 13.07 0.04 -1.70
CA PHE A 191 12.66 1.27 -1.02
C PHE A 191 12.88 2.56 -1.82
N PRO A 192 13.91 2.72 -2.68
CA PRO A 192 14.13 3.98 -3.37
C PRO A 192 12.99 4.36 -4.32
N ILE A 193 12.30 3.35 -4.89
CA ILE A 193 11.16 3.56 -5.80
C ILE A 193 10.02 4.34 -5.11
N TRP A 194 9.77 4.04 -3.84
CA TRP A 194 8.60 4.51 -3.11
C TRP A 194 8.93 5.48 -1.98
N ILE A 195 10.22 5.83 -1.77
CA ILE A 195 10.68 6.60 -0.62
C ILE A 195 9.96 7.95 -0.49
N PHE A 196 9.60 8.58 -1.61
CA PHE A 196 8.85 9.83 -1.61
C PHE A 196 7.51 9.70 -0.88
N PHE A 197 6.73 8.63 -1.12
CA PHE A 197 5.39 8.54 -0.53
C PHE A 197 5.43 8.37 0.98
N PHE A 198 6.36 7.58 1.49
CA PHE A 198 6.56 7.46 2.92
C PHE A 198 7.05 8.77 3.54
N ALA A 199 8.05 9.42 2.92
CA ALA A 199 8.56 10.72 3.31
C ALA A 199 7.47 11.82 3.20
N PHE A 200 6.61 11.76 2.19
CA PHE A 200 5.50 12.69 2.02
C PHE A 200 4.47 12.53 3.15
N GLY A 201 4.13 11.30 3.53
CA GLY A 201 3.32 11.05 4.73
C GLY A 201 3.94 11.64 6.00
N CYS A 202 5.26 11.46 6.20
CA CYS A 202 5.98 12.10 7.31
C CYS A 202 5.87 13.63 7.24
N TYR A 203 6.04 14.24 6.07
CA TYR A 203 5.92 15.69 5.87
C TYR A 203 4.51 16.19 6.21
N LEU A 204 3.47 15.50 5.73
CA LEU A 204 2.07 15.84 5.95
C LEU A 204 1.62 15.72 7.42
N SER A 205 2.36 14.97 8.25
CA SER A 205 2.08 14.89 9.68
C SER A 205 2.43 16.17 10.47
N TYR A 206 3.27 17.03 9.88
CA TYR A 206 3.72 18.29 10.45
C TYR A 206 3.22 19.54 9.71
N ASN A 207 2.68 19.35 8.51
CA ASN A 207 2.28 20.44 7.64
C ASN A 207 0.85 20.23 7.15
N GLU A 208 0.01 21.22 7.39
CA GLU A 208 -1.37 21.23 6.89
C GLU A 208 -1.40 21.38 5.37
N THR A 209 -2.37 20.73 4.73
CA THR A 209 -2.59 20.85 3.30
C THR A 209 -3.95 21.42 3.02
N LYS A 210 -3.97 22.42 2.12
CA LYS A 210 -5.20 23.05 1.63
C LYS A 210 -5.46 22.54 0.23
N GLY A 211 -6.49 21.71 0.05
CA GLY A 211 -6.97 21.34 -1.29
C GLY A 211 -7.43 22.61 -2.03
N THR A 212 -6.84 22.90 -3.18
CA THR A 212 -7.10 24.09 -3.99
C THR A 212 -7.61 23.68 -5.38
N ILE A 213 -8.16 24.64 -6.13
CA ILE A 213 -8.49 24.46 -7.56
C ILE A 213 -7.25 24.01 -8.35
N PHE A 214 -6.07 24.50 -7.97
CA PHE A 214 -4.81 24.10 -8.59
C PHE A 214 -4.52 22.61 -8.40
N SER A 215 -4.83 22.02 -7.24
CA SER A 215 -4.67 20.57 -7.05
C SER A 215 -5.63 19.73 -7.91
N ALA A 216 -6.84 20.24 -8.18
CA ALA A 216 -7.77 19.62 -9.12
C ALA A 216 -7.24 19.67 -10.57
N PHE A 217 -6.69 20.81 -10.99
CA PHE A 217 -6.02 20.92 -12.29
C PHE A 217 -4.85 19.93 -12.41
N LEU A 218 -3.98 19.86 -11.40
CA LEU A 218 -2.86 18.91 -11.38
C LEU A 218 -3.35 17.45 -11.44
N LEU A 219 -4.48 17.12 -10.81
CA LEU A 219 -5.07 15.78 -10.87
C LEU A 219 -5.44 15.40 -12.31
N VAL A 220 -6.14 16.29 -13.02
CA VAL A 220 -6.52 16.05 -14.43
C VAL A 220 -5.28 15.97 -15.32
N LEU A 221 -4.32 16.87 -15.14
CA LEU A 221 -3.08 16.89 -15.91
C LEU A 221 -2.26 15.59 -15.71
N THR A 222 -2.03 15.18 -14.45
CA THR A 222 -1.24 13.98 -14.16
C THR A 222 -1.96 12.70 -14.57
N LEU A 223 -3.30 12.67 -14.52
CA LEU A 223 -4.08 11.57 -15.06
C LEU A 223 -3.95 11.48 -16.59
N GLY A 224 -4.07 12.59 -17.30
CA GLY A 224 -3.83 12.65 -18.75
C GLY A 224 -2.43 12.19 -19.13
N LEU A 225 -1.41 12.68 -18.42
CA LEU A 225 -0.01 12.23 -18.62
C LEU A 225 0.14 10.73 -18.36
N SER A 226 -0.54 10.17 -17.36
CA SER A 226 -0.42 8.74 -17.04
C SER A 226 -1.08 7.84 -18.09
N ILE A 227 -2.15 8.31 -18.72
CA ILE A 227 -2.78 7.65 -19.87
C ILE A 227 -1.86 7.73 -21.08
N ALA A 228 -1.33 8.91 -21.39
CA ALA A 228 -0.41 9.12 -22.53
C ALA A 228 0.85 8.24 -22.39
N GLU A 229 1.48 8.21 -21.19
CA GLU A 229 2.64 7.35 -20.95
C GLU A 229 2.29 5.85 -21.07
N SER A 230 1.05 5.44 -20.74
CA SER A 230 0.61 4.07 -20.94
C SER A 230 0.60 3.69 -22.43
N TYR A 231 0.01 4.53 -23.27
CA TYR A 231 0.01 4.32 -24.73
C TYR A 231 1.42 4.32 -25.31
N TRP A 232 2.28 5.23 -24.82
CA TRP A 232 3.66 5.29 -25.28
C TRP A 232 4.45 4.01 -24.92
N LEU A 233 4.34 3.52 -23.70
CA LEU A 233 5.03 2.29 -23.26
C LEU A 233 4.52 1.03 -23.96
N GLU A 234 3.24 0.99 -24.38
CA GLU A 234 2.69 -0.11 -25.18
C GLU A 234 3.40 -0.29 -26.52
N THR A 235 4.05 0.77 -27.06
CA THR A 235 4.80 0.69 -28.32
C THR A 235 6.11 -0.10 -28.17
N TYR A 236 6.57 -0.35 -26.95
CA TYR A 236 7.81 -1.10 -26.70
C TYR A 236 7.54 -2.56 -26.32
N TYR A 237 7.43 -2.88 -25.06
CA TYR A 237 7.44 -4.26 -24.60
C TYR A 237 6.24 -4.66 -23.76
N THR A 238 5.75 -3.81 -22.90
CA THR A 238 4.66 -4.11 -21.96
C THR A 238 3.44 -3.23 -22.18
N ALA A 239 2.27 -3.77 -21.85
CA ALA A 239 0.99 -3.06 -22.00
C ALA A 239 0.80 -1.84 -21.06
N GLY A 240 1.84 -1.10 -20.74
CA GLY A 240 1.77 0.14 -19.98
C GLY A 240 1.21 0.01 -18.56
N THR A 241 1.17 -1.21 -18.01
CA THR A 241 0.54 -1.51 -16.72
C THR A 241 1.48 -1.41 -15.52
N GLY A 242 2.78 -1.26 -15.74
CA GLY A 242 3.80 -1.26 -14.70
C GLY A 242 3.90 0.02 -13.87
N ILE A 243 4.96 0.07 -13.06
CA ILE A 243 5.38 1.27 -12.32
C ILE A 243 5.92 2.29 -13.32
N LYS A 244 5.49 3.56 -13.21
CA LYS A 244 5.88 4.63 -14.13
C LYS A 244 5.81 6.00 -13.50
N LEU A 245 6.54 6.95 -14.09
CA LEU A 245 6.74 8.29 -13.52
C LEU A 245 5.44 9.10 -13.43
N SER A 246 4.58 9.03 -14.45
CA SER A 246 3.31 9.76 -14.44
C SER A 246 2.36 9.27 -13.34
N VAL A 247 2.31 7.95 -13.08
CA VAL A 247 1.52 7.38 -11.97
C VAL A 247 2.07 7.80 -10.61
N PHE A 248 3.39 7.94 -10.50
CA PHE A 248 4.02 8.48 -9.30
C PHE A 248 3.55 9.92 -9.05
N MET A 249 3.55 10.78 -10.07
CA MET A 249 3.04 12.16 -9.97
C MET A 249 1.54 12.17 -9.62
N LEU A 250 0.73 11.38 -10.32
CA LEU A 250 -0.70 11.25 -10.05
C LEU A 250 -0.97 10.84 -8.60
N SER A 251 -0.26 9.82 -8.10
CA SER A 251 -0.41 9.34 -6.73
C SER A 251 -0.03 10.40 -5.69
N GLY A 252 1.00 11.19 -5.97
CA GLY A 252 1.39 12.33 -5.13
C GLY A 252 0.30 13.38 -5.02
N VAL A 253 -0.35 13.72 -6.13
CA VAL A 253 -1.48 14.67 -6.16
C VAL A 253 -2.70 14.10 -5.43
N ILE A 254 -3.03 12.81 -5.65
CA ILE A 254 -4.13 12.14 -4.94
C ILE A 254 -3.89 12.17 -3.42
N ILE A 255 -2.69 11.83 -2.95
CA ILE A 255 -2.35 11.86 -1.52
C ILE A 255 -2.47 13.29 -0.97
N TYR A 256 -1.95 14.31 -1.69
CA TYR A 256 -2.07 15.69 -1.28
C TYR A 256 -3.52 16.13 -1.07
N ILE A 257 -4.43 15.74 -1.98
CA ILE A 257 -5.86 16.05 -1.89
C ILE A 257 -6.49 15.28 -0.71
N LEU A 258 -6.24 13.97 -0.63
CA LEU A 258 -6.84 13.11 0.40
C LEU A 258 -6.36 13.48 1.82
N PHE A 259 -5.15 13.97 2.01
CA PHE A 259 -4.64 14.38 3.32
C PHE A 259 -5.01 15.82 3.69
N SER A 260 -5.83 16.51 2.88
CA SER A 260 -6.24 17.89 3.19
C SER A 260 -7.24 17.95 4.35
N ASP A 261 -7.11 18.96 5.17
CA ASP A 261 -7.98 19.19 6.34
C ASP A 261 -9.46 19.30 5.95
N LYS A 262 -9.73 19.82 4.75
CA LYS A 262 -11.09 19.93 4.21
C LYS A 262 -11.76 18.56 4.05
N PHE A 263 -11.05 17.56 3.51
CA PHE A 263 -11.60 16.21 3.36
C PHE A 263 -11.71 15.51 4.72
N GLN A 264 -10.72 15.66 5.58
CA GLN A 264 -10.71 15.07 6.90
C GLN A 264 -11.85 15.61 7.76
N SER A 265 -12.06 16.93 7.80
CA SER A 265 -13.15 17.56 8.57
C SER A 265 -14.53 17.17 8.05
N LYS A 266 -14.70 17.15 6.71
CA LYS A 266 -15.97 16.72 6.09
C LYS A 266 -16.30 15.26 6.41
N TYR A 267 -15.30 14.37 6.36
CA TYR A 267 -15.51 12.96 6.69
C TYR A 267 -15.88 12.75 8.16
N ASN A 268 -15.20 13.45 9.08
CA ASN A 268 -15.46 13.32 10.51
C ASN A 268 -16.86 13.81 10.92
N GLN A 269 -17.51 14.63 10.09
CA GLN A 269 -18.91 15.04 10.25
C GLN A 269 -19.89 14.01 9.67
N CYS A 270 -19.42 13.03 8.90
CA CYS A 270 -20.24 12.03 8.25
C CYS A 270 -20.49 10.83 9.19
N HIS A 271 -21.69 10.74 9.75
CA HIS A 271 -22.09 9.64 10.64
C HIS A 271 -22.95 8.59 9.91
N SER A 272 -22.63 8.29 8.65
CA SER A 272 -23.37 7.31 7.87
C SER A 272 -22.96 5.87 8.18
N TRP A 273 -23.87 4.92 7.94
CA TRP A 273 -23.57 3.48 8.03
C TRP A 273 -22.43 3.07 7.09
N MET A 274 -22.35 3.73 5.92
CA MET A 274 -21.24 3.51 4.97
C MET A 274 -19.88 3.91 5.57
N ALA A 275 -19.81 5.04 6.27
CA ALA A 275 -18.57 5.43 6.95
C ALA A 275 -18.15 4.37 7.98
N CYS A 276 -19.12 3.82 8.73
CA CYS A 276 -18.84 2.74 9.68
C CYS A 276 -18.34 1.46 8.98
N LEU A 277 -18.93 1.08 7.84
CA LEU A 277 -18.50 -0.06 7.03
C LEU A 277 -17.08 0.12 6.51
N PHE A 278 -16.78 1.28 5.89
CA PHE A 278 -15.44 1.58 5.39
C PHE A 278 -14.39 1.61 6.50
N ASN A 279 -14.72 2.19 7.66
CA ASN A 279 -13.81 2.15 8.82
C ASN A 279 -13.51 0.72 9.26
N LYS A 280 -14.49 -0.18 9.21
CA LYS A 280 -14.27 -1.59 9.54
C LYS A 280 -13.39 -2.28 8.51
N ILE A 281 -13.63 -2.07 7.22
CA ILE A 281 -12.78 -2.58 6.12
C ILE A 281 -11.33 -2.07 6.31
N GLY A 282 -11.15 -0.79 6.62
CA GLY A 282 -9.83 -0.20 6.85
C GLY A 282 -9.07 -0.81 8.02
N ARG A 283 -9.78 -1.20 9.08
CA ARG A 283 -9.17 -1.92 10.21
C ARG A 283 -8.66 -3.30 9.83
N LEU A 284 -9.38 -3.98 8.96
CA LEU A 284 -9.07 -5.32 8.48
C LEU A 284 -8.19 -5.32 7.23
N SER A 285 -7.81 -4.13 6.72
CA SER A 285 -7.15 -3.96 5.43
C SER A 285 -5.86 -4.76 5.28
N PHE A 286 -5.10 -4.95 6.37
CA PHE A 286 -3.86 -5.72 6.33
C PHE A 286 -4.13 -7.21 6.09
N THR A 287 -5.08 -7.81 6.78
CA THR A 287 -5.45 -9.22 6.58
C THR A 287 -6.12 -9.42 5.22
N ILE A 288 -6.96 -8.47 4.78
CA ILE A 288 -7.53 -8.46 3.42
C ILE A 288 -6.40 -8.44 2.38
N TYR A 289 -5.37 -7.60 2.60
CA TYR A 289 -4.19 -7.56 1.73
C TYR A 289 -3.48 -8.92 1.64
N LEU A 290 -3.36 -9.66 2.74
CA LEU A 290 -2.68 -10.96 2.75
C LEU A 290 -3.48 -12.06 2.04
N CYS A 291 -4.83 -11.99 2.03
CA CYS A 291 -5.67 -13.07 1.53
C CYS A 291 -6.29 -12.83 0.15
N HIS A 292 -6.40 -11.59 -0.35
CA HIS A 292 -7.15 -11.28 -1.58
C HIS A 292 -6.64 -12.04 -2.82
N VAL A 293 -5.33 -12.29 -2.91
CA VAL A 293 -4.75 -13.04 -4.03
C VAL A 293 -5.21 -14.49 -4.03
N TYR A 294 -5.41 -15.09 -2.86
CA TYR A 294 -5.97 -16.45 -2.78
C TYR A 294 -7.41 -16.49 -3.29
N VAL A 295 -8.20 -15.44 -2.99
CA VAL A 295 -9.56 -15.31 -3.52
C VAL A 295 -9.52 -15.17 -5.05
N ILE A 296 -8.64 -14.33 -5.60
CA ILE A 296 -8.46 -14.17 -7.05
C ILE A 296 -8.11 -15.52 -7.69
N ASN A 297 -7.07 -16.19 -7.18
CA ASN A 297 -6.58 -17.46 -7.74
C ASN A 297 -7.64 -18.56 -7.63
N PHE A 298 -8.37 -18.63 -6.52
CA PHE A 298 -9.46 -19.59 -6.34
C PHE A 298 -10.56 -19.38 -7.37
N LEU A 299 -11.07 -18.16 -7.51
CA LEU A 299 -12.14 -17.85 -8.48
C LEU A 299 -11.67 -18.09 -9.92
N ASN A 300 -10.42 -17.77 -10.24
CA ASN A 300 -9.84 -18.04 -11.55
C ASN A 300 -9.76 -19.52 -11.83
N SER A 301 -9.28 -20.34 -10.87
CA SER A 301 -9.20 -21.80 -11.00
C SER A 301 -10.54 -22.50 -11.17
N GLN A 302 -11.62 -21.89 -10.68
CA GLN A 302 -12.99 -22.38 -10.85
C GLN A 302 -13.69 -21.84 -12.11
N ASN A 303 -12.98 -21.08 -12.97
CA ASN A 303 -13.57 -20.37 -14.12
C ASN A 303 -14.78 -19.50 -13.74
N ALA A 304 -14.78 -18.97 -12.51
CA ALA A 304 -15.89 -18.17 -11.97
C ALA A 304 -15.76 -16.67 -12.28
N LEU A 305 -14.68 -16.25 -12.95
CA LEU A 305 -14.46 -14.89 -13.37
C LEU A 305 -15.21 -14.58 -14.67
N THR A 306 -15.82 -13.42 -14.74
CA THR A 306 -16.53 -12.93 -15.93
C THR A 306 -15.58 -12.19 -16.88
N HIS A 307 -16.04 -11.93 -18.12
CA HIS A 307 -15.29 -11.08 -19.05
C HIS A 307 -15.26 -9.59 -18.63
N ASN A 308 -16.09 -9.18 -17.68
CA ASN A 308 -16.11 -7.82 -17.17
C ASN A 308 -15.26 -7.67 -15.91
N TRP A 309 -14.11 -7.02 -16.02
CA TRP A 309 -13.18 -6.85 -14.93
C TRP A 309 -13.73 -6.01 -13.76
N TYR A 310 -14.66 -5.06 -13.99
CA TYR A 310 -15.31 -4.30 -12.93
C TYR A 310 -16.18 -5.21 -12.04
N VAL A 311 -16.92 -6.13 -12.67
CA VAL A 311 -17.73 -7.11 -11.96
C VAL A 311 -16.83 -8.01 -11.12
N ASN A 312 -15.74 -8.49 -11.70
CA ASN A 312 -14.76 -9.31 -11.00
C ASN A 312 -14.14 -8.55 -9.82
N TRP A 313 -13.75 -7.29 -10.01
CA TRP A 313 -13.21 -6.44 -8.93
C TRP A 313 -14.18 -6.32 -7.76
N ILE A 314 -15.48 -6.06 -8.04
CA ILE A 314 -16.53 -5.96 -7.01
C ILE A 314 -16.68 -7.30 -6.29
N ILE A 315 -16.82 -8.41 -7.02
CA ILE A 315 -17.00 -9.75 -6.45
C ILE A 315 -15.80 -10.13 -5.56
N ILE A 316 -14.58 -9.98 -6.06
CA ILE A 316 -13.37 -10.30 -5.31
C ILE A 316 -13.26 -9.43 -4.05
N THR A 317 -13.59 -8.14 -4.14
CA THR A 317 -13.59 -7.24 -2.99
C THR A 317 -14.59 -7.71 -1.94
N ILE A 318 -15.84 -8.00 -2.33
CA ILE A 318 -16.89 -8.46 -1.42
C ILE A 318 -16.48 -9.77 -0.73
N ILE A 319 -16.02 -10.76 -1.50
CA ILE A 319 -15.61 -12.07 -0.96
C ILE A 319 -14.42 -11.92 -0.01
N SER A 320 -13.40 -11.13 -0.38
CA SER A 320 -12.22 -10.92 0.46
C SER A 320 -12.57 -10.24 1.78
N VAL A 321 -13.45 -9.22 1.75
CA VAL A 321 -13.92 -8.52 2.94
C VAL A 321 -14.79 -9.45 3.81
N ALA A 322 -15.72 -10.18 3.21
CA ALA A 322 -16.61 -11.10 3.92
C ALA A 322 -15.82 -12.23 4.59
N LEU A 323 -14.85 -12.81 3.88
CA LEU A 323 -13.97 -13.86 4.41
C LEU A 323 -13.21 -13.38 5.66
N VAL A 324 -12.54 -12.24 5.56
CA VAL A 324 -11.76 -11.70 6.69
C VAL A 324 -12.67 -11.27 7.84
N TRP A 325 -13.84 -10.71 7.53
CA TRP A 325 -14.81 -10.35 8.56
C TRP A 325 -15.37 -11.58 9.30
N LEU A 326 -15.59 -12.69 8.59
CA LEU A 326 -16.01 -13.96 9.19
C LEU A 326 -14.90 -14.52 10.09
N ILE A 327 -13.66 -14.50 9.61
CA ILE A 327 -12.49 -14.93 10.37
C ILE A 327 -12.33 -14.09 11.66
N ASP A 328 -12.47 -12.76 11.57
CA ASP A 328 -12.41 -11.83 12.73
C ASP A 328 -13.49 -12.14 13.79
N LYS A 329 -14.67 -12.62 13.36
CA LYS A 329 -15.75 -13.00 14.27
C LYS A 329 -15.54 -14.36 14.96
N ILE A 330 -14.96 -15.31 14.24
CA ILE A 330 -14.81 -16.70 14.72
C ILE A 330 -13.56 -16.85 15.57
N LEU A 331 -12.47 -16.18 15.20
CA LEU A 331 -11.20 -16.37 15.88
C LEU A 331 -11.11 -15.60 17.20
N PRO A 332 -10.61 -16.25 18.27
CA PRO A 332 -10.28 -15.53 19.50
C PRO A 332 -9.26 -14.42 19.24
N LYS A 333 -9.45 -13.26 19.87
CA LYS A 333 -8.55 -12.08 19.71
C LYS A 333 -7.06 -12.38 19.92
N LYS A 334 -6.74 -13.38 20.76
CA LYS A 334 -5.35 -13.83 20.99
C LYS A 334 -4.73 -14.42 19.71
N ILE A 335 -5.51 -15.21 18.96
CA ILE A 335 -5.08 -15.84 17.71
C ILE A 335 -5.13 -14.83 16.56
N GLY A 336 -6.15 -13.98 16.53
CA GLY A 336 -6.31 -12.93 15.51
C GLY A 336 -5.07 -12.06 15.33
N LYS A 337 -4.35 -11.75 16.41
CA LYS A 337 -3.07 -11.01 16.35
C LYS A 337 -2.00 -11.65 15.45
N TYR A 338 -1.98 -12.98 15.35
CA TYR A 338 -0.99 -13.70 14.54
C TYR A 338 -1.33 -13.70 13.04
N ILE A 339 -2.55 -13.35 12.69
CA ILE A 339 -2.98 -13.25 11.29
C ILE A 339 -3.28 -11.79 10.88
N GLY A 340 -2.94 -10.81 11.73
CA GLY A 340 -3.04 -9.39 11.41
C GLY A 340 -4.40 -8.74 11.70
N LEU A 341 -5.26 -9.39 12.51
CA LEU A 341 -6.55 -8.88 13.00
C LEU A 341 -6.43 -8.10 14.30
#